data_31f7e670cfe2f02ec801c5c5fa607b4f
#
_entry.id   31f7e670cfe2f02ec801c5c5fa607b4f
#
_cell.length_a   1.000
_cell.length_b   1.000
_cell.length_c   1.000
_cell.angle_alpha   90.00
_cell.angle_beta   90.00
_cell.angle_gamma   90.00
#
_symmetry.space_group_name_H-M   'P 1'
#
loop_
_entity.id
_entity.type
_entity.pdbx_description
1 polymer ?
#
loop_
_entity_poly.entity_id
_entity_poly.type
_entity_poly.pdbx_seq_one_letter_code
_entity_poly.pdbx_strand_id
1 'polypeptide(L)'
;CSVVPLNAGWSDVGSWDALWKVTEQDSRGNAVIGDAVLHQGCNDTLFMSNSRLVAGVGLRDLVVVETADAVLVADKRCTQEVKTLVNRLSEGGHRITNQHRKVHRPWGWYDLIDSGERFQVKRIVVNPGASLSLQMHQHRAEHSVVVKGEAEVTHGEHIFSLNENESTYIPPGHKHRLRNGGDHPLEIIEVQSGAYLGEDDIVRFDDAYGRAVPPVSTHG
;
A
#
# COMPACT_ATOMS: atom_id res chain seq x y z
N CYS A 1 -30.28 18.07 30.20
CA CYS A 1 -29.90 16.93 29.35
C CYS A 1 -30.57 15.67 29.89
N SER A 2 -31.24 14.91 29.05
CA SER A 2 -31.77 13.58 29.39
C SER A 2 -30.79 12.54 28.86
N VAL A 3 -30.41 11.58 29.71
CA VAL A 3 -29.54 10.46 29.33
C VAL A 3 -30.42 9.23 29.21
N VAL A 4 -30.38 8.59 28.05
CA VAL A 4 -31.06 7.32 27.80
C VAL A 4 -29.99 6.21 27.80
N PRO A 5 -30.06 5.26 28.76
CA PRO A 5 -29.12 4.15 28.74
C PRO A 5 -29.38 3.27 27.51
N LEU A 6 -28.33 2.99 26.75
CA LEU A 6 -28.38 2.14 25.56
C LEU A 6 -27.50 0.89 25.80
N ASN A 7 -28.15 -0.28 25.87
CA ASN A 7 -27.45 -1.57 25.94
C ASN A 7 -27.50 -2.25 24.57
N ALA A 8 -26.69 -1.72 23.62
CA ALA A 8 -26.66 -2.17 22.22
C ALA A 8 -25.45 -3.07 21.91
N GLY A 9 -24.69 -3.52 22.93
CA GLY A 9 -23.45 -4.26 22.68
C GLY A 9 -22.39 -3.46 21.93
N TRP A 10 -22.44 -2.12 22.02
CA TRP A 10 -21.52 -1.25 21.32
C TRP A 10 -20.08 -1.38 21.84
N SER A 11 -19.12 -1.45 20.90
CA SER A 11 -17.69 -1.42 21.19
C SER A 11 -17.01 -0.40 20.26
N ASP A 12 -16.09 0.38 20.77
CA ASP A 12 -15.30 1.35 19.99
C ASP A 12 -14.17 0.71 19.17
N VAL A 13 -13.91 -0.58 19.36
CA VAL A 13 -12.87 -1.38 18.66
C VAL A 13 -11.57 -0.60 18.44
N GLY A 14 -11.13 0.11 19.48
CA GLY A 14 -9.94 0.98 19.43
C GLY A 14 -8.60 0.24 19.65
N SER A 15 -8.63 -1.08 19.87
CA SER A 15 -7.45 -1.88 20.17
C SER A 15 -7.59 -3.32 19.65
N TRP A 16 -6.48 -4.03 19.52
CA TRP A 16 -6.45 -5.39 18.99
C TRP A 16 -7.19 -6.39 19.90
N ASP A 17 -7.18 -6.19 21.22
CA ASP A 17 -7.96 -7.00 22.15
C ASP A 17 -9.47 -6.73 22.03
N ALA A 18 -9.87 -5.50 21.72
CA ALA A 18 -11.26 -5.18 21.42
C ALA A 18 -11.71 -5.85 20.10
N LEU A 19 -10.86 -5.85 19.07
CA LEU A 19 -11.13 -6.56 17.81
C LEU A 19 -11.28 -8.06 18.05
N TRP A 20 -10.40 -8.68 18.85
CA TRP A 20 -10.50 -10.09 19.21
C TRP A 20 -11.85 -10.41 19.88
N LYS A 21 -12.36 -9.55 20.78
CA LYS A 21 -13.63 -9.75 21.49
C LYS A 21 -14.85 -9.74 20.59
N VAL A 22 -14.82 -8.97 19.49
CA VAL A 22 -15.96 -8.85 18.56
C VAL A 22 -15.86 -9.76 17.34
N THR A 23 -14.69 -10.38 17.11
CA THR A 23 -14.48 -11.36 16.04
C THR A 23 -14.98 -12.73 16.50
N GLU A 24 -15.56 -13.51 15.59
CA GLU A 24 -15.97 -14.89 15.86
C GLU A 24 -14.77 -15.73 16.34
N GLN A 25 -14.98 -16.51 17.40
CA GLN A 25 -13.94 -17.29 18.04
C GLN A 25 -14.24 -18.78 17.93
N ASP A 26 -13.19 -19.59 17.79
CA ASP A 26 -13.31 -21.05 17.89
C ASP A 26 -13.56 -21.50 19.33
N SER A 27 -13.73 -22.80 19.54
CA SER A 27 -13.98 -23.42 20.86
C SER A 27 -12.84 -23.22 21.87
N ARG A 28 -11.69 -22.71 21.44
CA ARG A 28 -10.50 -22.40 22.25
C ARG A 28 -10.26 -20.90 22.41
N GLY A 29 -11.20 -20.06 21.97
CA GLY A 29 -11.09 -18.62 22.06
C GLY A 29 -10.16 -18.00 21.01
N ASN A 30 -9.78 -18.73 19.97
CA ASN A 30 -8.97 -18.14 18.89
C ASN A 30 -9.87 -17.43 17.88
N ALA A 31 -9.48 -16.22 17.47
CA ALA A 31 -10.12 -15.46 16.42
C ALA A 31 -9.19 -15.39 15.20
N VAL A 32 -9.74 -15.61 13.99
CA VAL A 32 -8.99 -15.63 12.73
C VAL A 32 -9.59 -14.62 11.76
N ILE A 33 -8.76 -13.76 11.22
CA ILE A 33 -9.10 -12.80 10.17
C ILE A 33 -8.16 -13.02 8.97
N GLY A 34 -8.75 -13.27 7.80
CA GLY A 34 -8.02 -13.61 6.58
C GLY A 34 -7.92 -15.11 6.34
N ASP A 35 -7.59 -15.48 5.11
CA ASP A 35 -7.66 -16.86 4.62
C ASP A 35 -6.35 -17.66 4.82
N ALA A 36 -5.25 -16.96 5.09
CA ALA A 36 -3.92 -17.55 5.21
C ALA A 36 -3.48 -17.74 6.66
N VAL A 37 -4.32 -18.42 7.48
CA VAL A 37 -4.00 -18.73 8.88
C VAL A 37 -4.09 -20.22 9.14
N LEU A 38 -3.05 -20.78 9.75
CA LEU A 38 -3.00 -22.16 10.23
C LEU A 38 -2.50 -22.17 11.67
N HIS A 39 -3.28 -22.75 12.61
CA HIS A 39 -2.84 -22.82 13.99
C HIS A 39 -3.12 -24.19 14.60
N GLN A 40 -2.28 -24.60 15.56
CA GLN A 40 -2.40 -25.85 16.30
C GLN A 40 -2.08 -25.65 17.77
N GLY A 41 -2.98 -26.12 18.65
CA GLY A 41 -2.79 -26.04 20.09
C GLY A 41 -2.79 -24.62 20.66
N CYS A 42 -3.29 -23.65 19.92
CA CYS A 42 -3.41 -22.26 20.35
C CYS A 42 -4.70 -22.03 21.17
N ASN A 43 -4.65 -21.03 22.04
CA ASN A 43 -5.81 -20.62 22.85
C ASN A 43 -5.84 -19.09 22.96
N ASP A 44 -7.05 -18.53 23.01
CA ASP A 44 -7.29 -17.11 23.29
C ASP A 44 -6.45 -16.14 22.48
N THR A 45 -6.16 -16.47 21.21
CA THR A 45 -5.23 -15.73 20.36
C THR A 45 -5.95 -15.13 19.15
N LEU A 46 -5.65 -13.87 18.83
CA LEU A 46 -6.06 -13.25 17.57
C LEU A 46 -4.97 -13.50 16.51
N PHE A 47 -5.38 -14.05 15.38
CA PHE A 47 -4.57 -14.14 14.16
C PHE A 47 -5.19 -13.30 13.07
N MET A 48 -4.40 -12.41 12.48
CA MET A 48 -4.79 -11.66 11.30
C MET A 48 -3.72 -11.80 10.23
N SER A 49 -4.12 -12.18 9.02
CA SER A 49 -3.25 -12.32 7.86
C SER A 49 -3.83 -11.57 6.67
N ASN A 50 -3.07 -10.64 6.12
CA ASN A 50 -3.45 -9.89 4.93
C ASN A 50 -2.81 -10.43 3.65
N SER A 51 -1.64 -11.06 3.72
CA SER A 51 -0.89 -11.44 2.52
C SER A 51 -0.08 -12.71 2.63
N ARG A 52 0.47 -13.05 3.81
CA ARG A 52 1.34 -14.22 4.01
C ARG A 52 0.66 -15.25 4.89
N LEU A 53 1.05 -16.51 4.70
CA LEU A 53 0.65 -17.57 5.63
C LEU A 53 1.16 -17.24 7.04
N VAL A 54 0.25 -17.14 8.00
CA VAL A 54 0.54 -17.05 9.42
C VAL A 54 0.33 -18.42 10.05
N ALA A 55 1.38 -19.02 10.57
CA ALA A 55 1.33 -20.29 11.26
C ALA A 55 1.62 -20.12 12.76
N GLY A 56 0.74 -20.64 13.63
CA GLY A 56 0.88 -20.55 15.07
C GLY A 56 0.82 -21.92 15.74
N VAL A 57 1.74 -22.24 16.64
CA VAL A 57 1.75 -23.50 17.39
C VAL A 57 1.90 -23.21 18.87
N GLY A 58 0.94 -23.73 19.69
CA GLY A 58 1.01 -23.67 21.15
C GLY A 58 0.94 -22.26 21.75
N LEU A 59 0.44 -21.27 20.99
CA LEU A 59 0.35 -19.88 21.42
C LEU A 59 -0.82 -19.67 22.37
N ARG A 60 -0.69 -18.69 23.27
CA ARG A 60 -1.73 -18.35 24.24
C ARG A 60 -1.74 -16.86 24.51
N ASP A 61 -2.93 -16.27 24.59
CA ASP A 61 -3.16 -14.87 24.95
C ASP A 61 -2.39 -13.86 24.07
N LEU A 62 -2.20 -14.14 22.78
CA LEU A 62 -1.44 -13.30 21.86
C LEU A 62 -2.33 -12.61 20.83
N VAL A 63 -1.78 -11.55 20.29
CA VAL A 63 -2.21 -10.92 19.05
C VAL A 63 -1.07 -11.10 18.04
N VAL A 64 -1.39 -11.72 16.91
CA VAL A 64 -0.49 -11.92 15.78
C VAL A 64 -1.13 -11.28 14.55
N VAL A 65 -0.55 -10.19 14.07
CA VAL A 65 -1.08 -9.44 12.94
C VAL A 65 0.00 -9.35 11.87
N GLU A 66 -0.30 -9.87 10.69
CA GLU A 66 0.52 -9.77 9.50
C GLU A 66 -0.13 -8.80 8.52
N THR A 67 0.67 -7.84 8.07
CA THR A 67 0.32 -6.91 6.98
C THR A 67 1.44 -6.90 5.95
N ALA A 68 1.19 -6.28 4.79
CA ALA A 68 2.23 -6.11 3.77
C ALA A 68 3.48 -5.39 4.31
N ASP A 69 3.30 -4.54 5.34
CA ASP A 69 4.35 -3.66 5.87
C ASP A 69 5.10 -4.26 7.04
N ALA A 70 4.39 -4.98 7.94
CA ALA A 70 4.97 -5.45 9.21
C ALA A 70 4.25 -6.67 9.76
N VAL A 71 4.92 -7.33 10.70
CA VAL A 71 4.32 -8.35 11.57
C VAL A 71 4.36 -7.83 13.01
N LEU A 72 3.20 -7.78 13.65
CA LEU A 72 3.06 -7.50 15.08
C LEU A 72 2.80 -8.81 15.83
N VAL A 73 3.57 -9.05 16.88
CA VAL A 73 3.28 -10.09 17.88
C VAL A 73 3.27 -9.41 19.23
N ALA A 74 2.14 -9.49 19.94
CA ALA A 74 1.98 -8.85 21.24
C ALA A 74 1.16 -9.73 22.19
N ASP A 75 1.41 -9.61 23.49
CA ASP A 75 0.50 -10.10 24.53
C ASP A 75 -0.79 -9.26 24.46
N LYS A 76 -1.97 -9.90 24.51
CA LYS A 76 -3.26 -9.19 24.47
C LYS A 76 -3.39 -8.12 25.54
N ARG A 77 -2.76 -8.30 26.70
CA ARG A 77 -2.79 -7.34 27.82
C ARG A 77 -1.94 -6.10 27.55
N CYS A 78 -1.00 -6.18 26.60
CA CYS A 78 -0.06 -5.12 26.25
C CYS A 78 -0.41 -4.39 24.95
N THR A 79 -1.58 -4.65 24.37
CA THR A 79 -1.96 -4.06 23.05
C THR A 79 -1.99 -2.54 23.05
N GLN A 80 -2.22 -1.89 24.18
CA GLN A 80 -2.17 -0.43 24.32
C GLN A 80 -0.75 0.13 24.14
N GLU A 81 0.29 -0.66 24.39
CA GLU A 81 1.70 -0.24 24.23
C GLU A 81 2.14 -0.20 22.77
N VAL A 82 1.38 -0.78 21.84
CA VAL A 82 1.66 -0.74 20.39
C VAL A 82 1.85 0.69 19.91
N LYS A 83 1.07 1.65 20.43
CA LYS A 83 1.22 3.06 20.11
C LYS A 83 2.62 3.60 20.48
N THR A 84 3.15 3.21 21.62
CA THR A 84 4.50 3.59 22.05
C THR A 84 5.57 3.01 21.11
N LEU A 85 5.38 1.77 20.67
CA LEU A 85 6.27 1.14 19.69
C LEU A 85 6.27 1.87 18.35
N VAL A 86 5.07 2.25 17.85
CA VAL A 86 4.92 3.04 16.61
C VAL A 86 5.62 4.41 16.72
N ASN A 87 5.47 5.10 17.86
CA ASN A 87 6.15 6.37 18.09
C ASN A 87 7.68 6.21 18.03
N ARG A 88 8.22 5.18 18.66
CA ARG A 88 9.67 4.87 18.61
C ARG A 88 10.16 4.58 17.20
N LEU A 89 9.37 3.86 16.38
CA LEU A 89 9.70 3.63 14.97
C LEU A 89 9.72 4.95 14.18
N SER A 90 8.78 5.85 14.46
CA SER A 90 8.73 7.19 13.83
C SER A 90 9.95 8.04 14.21
N GLU A 91 10.31 8.08 15.49
CA GLU A 91 11.49 8.78 15.99
C GLU A 91 12.81 8.22 15.41
N GLY A 92 12.84 6.90 15.20
CA GLY A 92 13.96 6.21 14.54
C GLY A 92 14.02 6.38 13.03
N GLY A 93 13.10 7.11 12.42
CA GLY A 93 13.09 7.38 10.97
C GLY A 93 12.78 6.16 10.12
N HIS A 94 12.14 5.13 10.67
CA HIS A 94 11.76 3.94 9.91
C HIS A 94 10.73 4.27 8.82
N ARG A 95 11.02 3.93 7.58
CA ARG A 95 10.19 4.23 6.38
C ARG A 95 8.74 3.77 6.53
N ILE A 96 8.52 2.65 7.21
CA ILE A 96 7.20 2.03 7.43
C ILE A 96 6.20 2.96 8.13
N THR A 97 6.67 3.92 8.92
CA THR A 97 5.79 4.87 9.63
C THR A 97 5.25 5.96 8.73
N ASN A 98 5.90 6.22 7.59
CA ASN A 98 5.58 7.31 6.67
C ASN A 98 5.16 6.83 5.27
N GLN A 99 5.47 5.60 4.90
CA GLN A 99 5.20 5.04 3.58
C GLN A 99 4.71 3.60 3.70
N HIS A 100 3.42 3.42 3.46
CA HIS A 100 2.87 2.08 3.30
C HIS A 100 3.33 1.47 1.98
N ARG A 101 3.57 0.16 1.98
CA ARG A 101 3.91 -0.60 0.78
C ARG A 101 2.83 -0.44 -0.29
N LYS A 102 1.55 -0.59 0.09
CA LYS A 102 0.41 -0.39 -0.80
C LYS A 102 -0.21 0.98 -0.58
N VAL A 103 -0.29 1.78 -1.64
CA VAL A 103 -0.78 3.15 -1.62
C VAL A 103 -1.93 3.32 -2.59
N HIS A 104 -3.09 3.74 -2.08
CA HIS A 104 -4.26 4.07 -2.88
C HIS A 104 -4.16 5.50 -3.41
N ARG A 105 -4.58 5.68 -4.67
CA ARG A 105 -4.62 6.95 -5.38
C ARG A 105 -5.98 7.09 -6.09
N PRO A 106 -6.40 8.29 -6.49
CA PRO A 106 -7.66 8.46 -7.22
C PRO A 106 -7.75 7.66 -8.52
N TRP A 107 -6.61 7.39 -9.16
CA TRP A 107 -6.52 6.60 -10.38
C TRP A 107 -6.42 5.08 -10.18
N GLY A 108 -6.29 4.60 -8.94
CA GLY A 108 -6.12 3.19 -8.62
C GLY A 108 -5.21 2.98 -7.40
N TRP A 109 -4.19 2.15 -7.51
CA TRP A 109 -3.22 1.92 -6.43
C TRP A 109 -1.89 1.39 -6.98
N TYR A 110 -0.85 1.50 -6.17
CA TYR A 110 0.39 0.78 -6.40
C TYR A 110 0.83 0.03 -5.14
N ASP A 111 1.60 -1.05 -5.35
CA ASP A 111 2.25 -1.84 -4.31
C ASP A 111 3.75 -1.88 -4.59
N LEU A 112 4.56 -1.43 -3.63
CA LEU A 112 6.01 -1.52 -3.69
C LEU A 112 6.41 -2.97 -3.37
N ILE A 113 6.69 -3.76 -4.42
CA ILE A 113 6.99 -5.19 -4.29
C ILE A 113 8.38 -5.40 -3.69
N ASP A 114 9.37 -4.63 -4.19
CA ASP A 114 10.76 -4.73 -3.77
C ASP A 114 11.49 -3.39 -3.93
N SER A 115 12.55 -3.17 -3.17
CA SER A 115 13.36 -1.97 -3.27
C SER A 115 14.78 -2.21 -2.76
N GLY A 116 15.75 -1.60 -3.44
CA GLY A 116 17.15 -1.55 -3.05
C GLY A 116 17.70 -0.14 -3.14
N GLU A 117 19.01 0.00 -2.99
CA GLU A 117 19.68 1.31 -3.01
C GLU A 117 19.43 2.08 -4.31
N ARG A 118 19.37 1.37 -5.45
CA ARG A 118 19.28 1.95 -6.78
C ARG A 118 18.10 1.48 -7.61
N PHE A 119 17.12 0.80 -7.00
CA PHE A 119 15.93 0.34 -7.71
C PHE A 119 14.70 0.27 -6.81
N GLN A 120 13.53 0.35 -7.44
CA GLN A 120 12.22 0.01 -6.86
C GLN A 120 11.43 -0.78 -7.90
N VAL A 121 10.66 -1.76 -7.44
CA VAL A 121 9.71 -2.52 -8.26
C VAL A 121 8.31 -2.27 -7.73
N LYS A 122 7.44 -1.75 -8.58
CA LYS A 122 6.05 -1.44 -8.24
C LYS A 122 5.09 -2.26 -9.10
N ARG A 123 4.06 -2.79 -8.48
CA ARG A 123 2.85 -3.25 -9.16
C ARG A 123 1.85 -2.11 -9.14
N ILE A 124 1.43 -1.67 -10.30
CA ILE A 124 0.51 -0.54 -10.49
C ILE A 124 -0.78 -1.08 -11.08
N VAL A 125 -1.91 -0.71 -10.48
CA VAL A 125 -3.24 -1.02 -11.02
C VAL A 125 -3.98 0.29 -11.27
N VAL A 126 -4.37 0.50 -12.53
CA VAL A 126 -5.07 1.70 -12.99
C VAL A 126 -6.53 1.36 -13.27
N ASN A 127 -7.44 2.08 -12.63
CA ASN A 127 -8.87 1.88 -12.81
C ASN A 127 -9.30 2.17 -14.26
N PRO A 128 -10.41 1.59 -14.75
CA PRO A 128 -10.98 1.91 -16.06
C PRO A 128 -11.15 3.41 -16.26
N GLY A 129 -10.73 3.91 -17.42
CA GLY A 129 -10.82 5.32 -17.80
C GLY A 129 -9.88 6.28 -17.06
N ALA A 130 -9.12 5.79 -16.08
CA ALA A 130 -8.22 6.62 -15.26
C ALA A 130 -6.83 6.77 -15.90
N SER A 131 -6.10 7.80 -15.45
CA SER A 131 -4.74 8.06 -15.90
C SER A 131 -3.85 8.52 -14.75
N LEU A 132 -2.56 8.23 -14.83
CA LEU A 132 -1.55 8.88 -14.01
C LEU A 132 -1.37 10.34 -14.47
N SER A 133 -0.70 11.15 -13.65
CA SER A 133 -0.30 12.51 -14.07
C SER A 133 0.65 12.48 -15.27
N LEU A 134 0.64 13.52 -16.11
CA LEU A 134 1.78 13.77 -17.01
C LEU A 134 2.95 14.23 -16.12
N GLN A 135 4.00 13.44 -16.08
CA GLN A 135 5.09 13.60 -15.12
C GLN A 135 6.46 13.38 -15.75
N MET A 136 7.50 13.78 -15.03
CA MET A 136 8.90 13.59 -15.38
C MET A 136 9.71 13.33 -14.13
N HIS A 137 10.79 12.57 -14.25
CA HIS A 137 11.77 12.29 -13.21
C HIS A 137 13.15 12.74 -13.63
N GLN A 138 13.88 13.40 -12.74
CA GLN A 138 15.24 13.89 -13.03
C GLN A 138 16.31 12.81 -12.82
N HIS A 139 16.11 11.91 -11.87
CA HIS A 139 17.17 11.05 -11.34
C HIS A 139 16.93 9.56 -11.56
N ARG A 140 15.74 9.18 -12.07
CA ARG A 140 15.40 7.77 -12.32
C ARG A 140 14.84 7.53 -13.70
N ALA A 141 15.10 6.34 -14.21
CA ALA A 141 14.46 5.76 -15.38
C ALA A 141 13.34 4.80 -14.94
N GLU A 142 12.39 4.53 -15.84
CA GLU A 142 11.31 3.59 -15.60
C GLU A 142 11.21 2.57 -16.74
N HIS A 143 11.06 1.30 -16.39
CA HIS A 143 10.72 0.20 -17.27
C HIS A 143 9.36 -0.34 -16.87
N SER A 144 8.37 -0.23 -17.74
CA SER A 144 7.00 -0.68 -17.47
C SER A 144 6.62 -1.81 -18.41
N VAL A 145 6.09 -2.90 -17.84
CA VAL A 145 5.56 -4.06 -18.56
C VAL A 145 4.09 -4.18 -18.28
N VAL A 146 3.25 -4.26 -19.32
CA VAL A 146 1.82 -4.53 -19.18
C VAL A 146 1.60 -6.01 -18.86
N VAL A 147 1.00 -6.29 -17.71
CA VAL A 147 0.68 -7.66 -17.26
C VAL A 147 -0.74 -8.04 -17.66
N LYS A 148 -1.67 -7.06 -17.60
CA LYS A 148 -3.08 -7.27 -17.92
C LYS A 148 -3.70 -5.99 -18.45
N GLY A 149 -4.46 -6.11 -19.53
CA GLY A 149 -5.17 -5.00 -20.17
C GLY A 149 -4.33 -4.30 -21.23
N GLU A 150 -4.70 -3.07 -21.55
CA GLU A 150 -4.04 -2.22 -22.56
C GLU A 150 -3.68 -0.87 -21.95
N ALA A 151 -2.44 -0.43 -22.11
CA ALA A 151 -1.96 0.86 -21.65
C ALA A 151 -1.80 1.84 -22.81
N GLU A 152 -2.43 3.00 -22.74
CA GLU A 152 -2.07 4.16 -23.57
C GLU A 152 -0.87 4.87 -22.91
N VAL A 153 0.24 4.95 -23.60
CA VAL A 153 1.48 5.56 -23.12
C VAL A 153 1.71 6.88 -23.85
N THR A 154 1.84 7.96 -23.11
CA THR A 154 2.42 9.22 -23.61
C THR A 154 3.89 9.23 -23.26
N HIS A 155 4.79 9.41 -24.24
CA HIS A 155 6.23 9.58 -24.07
C HIS A 155 6.70 10.77 -24.91
N GLY A 156 6.96 11.92 -24.26
CA GLY A 156 7.17 13.19 -24.95
C GLY A 156 5.94 13.62 -25.73
N GLU A 157 6.08 13.70 -27.04
CA GLU A 157 5.01 14.02 -28.00
C GLU A 157 4.35 12.78 -28.63
N HIS A 158 4.87 11.60 -28.36
CA HIS A 158 4.37 10.35 -28.92
C HIS A 158 3.32 9.73 -28.00
N ILE A 159 2.23 9.26 -28.61
CA ILE A 159 1.20 8.48 -27.93
C ILE A 159 1.07 7.14 -28.66
N PHE A 160 1.13 6.05 -27.91
CA PHE A 160 1.04 4.69 -28.45
C PHE A 160 0.41 3.74 -27.42
N SER A 161 -0.14 2.64 -27.90
CA SER A 161 -0.68 1.57 -27.05
C SER A 161 0.37 0.48 -26.78
N LEU A 162 0.28 -0.10 -25.58
CA LEU A 162 0.99 -1.32 -25.19
C LEU A 162 -0.06 -2.36 -24.78
N ASN A 163 0.00 -3.53 -25.39
CA ASN A 163 -0.80 -4.70 -25.03
C ASN A 163 -0.11 -5.55 -23.96
N GLU A 164 -0.79 -6.57 -23.49
CA GLU A 164 -0.20 -7.55 -22.56
C GLU A 164 1.11 -8.11 -23.09
N ASN A 165 2.12 -8.23 -22.19
CA ASN A 165 3.51 -8.63 -22.46
C ASN A 165 4.34 -7.63 -23.26
N GLU A 166 3.79 -6.47 -23.60
CA GLU A 166 4.58 -5.39 -24.18
C GLU A 166 5.13 -4.48 -23.07
N SER A 167 6.20 -3.73 -23.39
CA SER A 167 6.93 -2.90 -22.43
C SER A 167 7.41 -1.61 -23.03
N THR A 168 7.67 -0.62 -22.17
CA THR A 168 8.31 0.63 -22.54
C THR A 168 9.42 0.99 -21.59
N TYR A 169 10.36 1.78 -22.09
CA TYR A 169 11.44 2.40 -21.32
C TYR A 169 11.30 3.92 -21.38
N ILE A 170 11.30 4.56 -20.23
CA ILE A 170 11.28 6.00 -20.08
C ILE A 170 12.60 6.43 -19.41
N PRO A 171 13.49 7.13 -20.13
CA PRO A 171 14.73 7.63 -19.55
C PRO A 171 14.47 8.84 -18.62
N PRO A 172 15.43 9.17 -17.74
CA PRO A 172 15.35 10.40 -16.94
C PRO A 172 15.15 11.64 -17.81
N GLY A 173 14.42 12.63 -17.31
CA GLY A 173 14.14 13.88 -18.00
C GLY A 173 13.05 13.83 -19.08
N HIS A 174 12.42 12.69 -19.30
CA HIS A 174 11.36 12.55 -20.30
C HIS A 174 9.96 12.63 -19.69
N LYS A 175 9.11 13.48 -20.29
CA LYS A 175 7.70 13.57 -19.92
C LYS A 175 6.95 12.31 -20.35
N HIS A 176 6.17 11.75 -19.46
CA HIS A 176 5.42 10.54 -19.73
C HIS A 176 4.12 10.45 -18.90
N ARG A 177 3.21 9.63 -19.39
CA ARG A 177 1.94 9.29 -18.70
C ARG A 177 1.49 7.89 -19.11
N LEU A 178 0.90 7.17 -18.16
CA LEU A 178 0.14 5.95 -18.41
C LEU A 178 -1.35 6.21 -18.20
N ARG A 179 -2.17 5.76 -19.14
CA ARG A 179 -3.62 5.84 -19.09
C ARG A 179 -4.24 4.48 -19.38
N ASN A 180 -5.28 4.13 -18.63
CA ASN A 180 -6.15 3.03 -18.94
C ASN A 180 -7.35 3.54 -19.72
N GLY A 181 -7.38 3.33 -21.04
CA GLY A 181 -8.52 3.67 -21.90
C GLY A 181 -9.61 2.61 -21.94
N GLY A 182 -9.36 1.42 -21.35
CA GLY A 182 -10.25 0.27 -21.36
C GLY A 182 -11.33 0.30 -20.27
N ASP A 183 -12.13 -0.74 -20.23
CA ASP A 183 -13.25 -0.96 -19.31
C ASP A 183 -12.92 -1.92 -18.14
N HIS A 184 -11.70 -2.48 -18.13
CA HIS A 184 -11.18 -3.35 -17.07
C HIS A 184 -9.93 -2.74 -16.44
N PRO A 185 -9.56 -3.13 -15.21
CA PRO A 185 -8.31 -2.65 -14.59
C PRO A 185 -7.09 -3.01 -15.43
N LEU A 186 -6.22 -2.02 -15.65
CA LEU A 186 -4.91 -2.18 -16.24
C LEU A 186 -3.90 -2.51 -15.14
N GLU A 187 -3.10 -3.56 -15.33
CA GLU A 187 -2.06 -3.97 -14.39
C GLU A 187 -0.67 -3.91 -15.03
N ILE A 188 0.26 -3.27 -14.35
CA ILE A 188 1.62 -2.98 -14.83
C ILE A 188 2.62 -3.36 -13.74
N ILE A 189 3.73 -3.96 -14.14
CA ILE A 189 4.94 -4.03 -13.32
C ILE A 189 5.90 -2.97 -13.82
N GLU A 190 6.33 -2.11 -12.91
CA GLU A 190 7.25 -1.02 -13.18
C GLU A 190 8.53 -1.18 -12.36
N VAL A 191 9.67 -1.17 -13.04
CA VAL A 191 10.99 -1.13 -12.44
C VAL A 191 11.54 0.28 -12.59
N GLN A 192 11.70 0.97 -11.47
CA GLN A 192 12.38 2.27 -11.40
C GLN A 192 13.84 2.05 -11.04
N SER A 193 14.77 2.71 -11.72
CA SER A 193 16.20 2.61 -11.44
C SER A 193 16.90 3.96 -11.55
N GLY A 194 17.78 4.27 -10.60
CA GLY A 194 18.46 5.56 -10.59
C GLY A 194 19.27 5.82 -9.32
N ALA A 195 19.86 7.00 -9.27
CA ALA A 195 20.63 7.44 -8.11
C ALA A 195 19.73 7.95 -6.96
N TYR A 196 18.51 8.38 -7.29
CA TYR A 196 17.50 8.84 -6.34
C TYR A 196 16.11 8.37 -6.77
N LEU A 197 15.34 7.85 -5.81
CA LEU A 197 14.05 7.20 -6.06
C LEU A 197 12.90 7.78 -5.22
N GLY A 198 13.12 8.95 -4.58
CA GLY A 198 12.12 9.62 -3.76
C GLY A 198 10.91 10.11 -4.58
N GLU A 199 9.74 10.16 -3.95
CA GLU A 199 8.50 10.65 -4.59
C GLU A 199 8.54 12.16 -4.88
N ASP A 200 9.45 12.91 -4.26
CA ASP A 200 9.75 14.32 -4.52
C ASP A 200 10.53 14.56 -5.81
N ASP A 201 11.09 13.51 -6.45
CA ASP A 201 11.63 13.56 -7.82
C ASP A 201 10.54 13.69 -8.90
N ILE A 202 9.25 13.58 -8.53
CA ILE A 202 8.15 13.66 -9.49
C ILE A 202 7.79 15.11 -9.80
N VAL A 203 8.12 15.57 -11.01
CA VAL A 203 7.63 16.83 -11.57
C VAL A 203 6.33 16.57 -12.32
N ARG A 204 5.22 17.14 -11.88
CA ARG A 204 3.89 16.98 -12.50
C ARG A 204 3.56 18.16 -13.36
N PHE A 205 3.20 17.94 -14.64
CA PHE A 205 2.83 18.97 -15.60
C PHE A 205 1.31 19.08 -15.78
N ASP A 206 0.61 17.93 -15.75
CA ASP A 206 -0.83 17.85 -15.84
C ASP A 206 -1.32 16.71 -14.93
N ASP A 207 -2.24 17.03 -14.04
CA ASP A 207 -2.78 16.09 -13.08
C ASP A 207 -4.28 16.35 -12.87
N ALA A 208 -5.11 15.46 -13.43
CA ALA A 208 -6.56 15.53 -13.34
C ALA A 208 -7.09 15.52 -11.88
N TYR A 209 -6.24 15.20 -10.90
CA TYR A 209 -6.58 15.08 -9.49
C TYR A 209 -6.06 16.24 -8.62
N GLY A 210 -5.53 17.31 -9.25
CA GLY A 210 -5.14 18.53 -8.56
C GLY A 210 -3.88 18.45 -7.69
N ARG A 211 -2.97 17.46 -7.94
CA ARG A 211 -1.70 17.30 -7.18
C ARG A 211 -0.53 18.02 -7.84
N ALA A 212 -0.74 18.67 -8.99
CA ALA A 212 0.31 19.47 -9.64
C ALA A 212 0.63 20.68 -8.75
N VAL A 213 1.91 20.84 -8.37
CA VAL A 213 2.39 22.07 -7.75
C VAL A 213 2.66 23.06 -8.91
N PRO A 214 2.05 24.26 -8.89
CA PRO A 214 2.39 25.27 -9.91
C PRO A 214 3.90 25.52 -9.89
N PRO A 215 4.56 25.72 -11.06
CA PRO A 215 5.96 26.09 -11.08
C PRO A 215 6.13 27.37 -10.24
N VAL A 216 7.08 27.33 -9.32
CA VAL A 216 7.47 28.55 -8.58
C VAL A 216 7.91 29.54 -9.63
N SER A 217 7.15 30.63 -9.77
CA SER A 217 7.53 31.75 -10.64
C SER A 217 8.78 32.38 -10.04
N THR A 218 9.94 32.04 -10.59
CA THR A 218 11.16 32.80 -10.37
C THR A 218 10.98 34.14 -11.06
N HIS A 219 10.43 35.10 -10.32
CA HIS A 219 10.50 36.49 -10.69
C HIS A 219 11.80 37.05 -10.10
N GLY A 220 12.64 37.50 -10.95
CA GLY A 220 13.63 38.45 -10.59
C GLY A 220 14.90 38.61 -11.00
#